data_a3421f03ba257089be5efc9361e487b3
#
_entry.id   a3421f03ba257089be5efc9361e487b3
#
_cell.length_a   1.000
_cell.length_b   1.000
_cell.length_c   1.000
_cell.angle_alpha   90.00
_cell.angle_beta   90.00
_cell.angle_gamma   90.00
#
_symmetry.space_group_name_H-M   'P 1'
#
loop_
_entity.id
_entity.type
_entity.pdbx_description
1 polymer ?
#
loop_
_entity_poly.entity_id
_entity_poly.type
_entity_poly.pdbx_seq_one_letter_code
_entity_poly.pdbx_strand_id
1 'polypeptide(L)'
;MNAVLDNLPLYIRGFGVTLALFLIAGSAAILLGSIVAAMRISPVAGLRGAAAVYTEALRNTPLTLVLVFFVFVLPQLAPRLPYFVSACVGLTLYTATFVAEALRSGVNGVPIGQAEAARSLGMGFGQTLTQVVFPQAFRMV
;
A
#
# COMPACT_ATOMS: atom_id res chain seq x y z
N MET A 1 14.73 -37.09 4.68
CA MET A 1 13.32 -36.79 4.97
C MET A 1 13.10 -36.41 6.45
N ASN A 2 14.02 -36.80 7.32
CA ASN A 2 13.92 -36.54 8.76
C ASN A 2 14.28 -35.10 9.14
N ALA A 3 15.16 -34.41 8.38
CA ALA A 3 15.60 -33.04 8.71
C ALA A 3 14.45 -32.02 8.81
N VAL A 4 13.36 -32.21 8.07
CA VAL A 4 12.17 -31.33 8.15
C VAL A 4 11.35 -31.64 9.39
N LEU A 5 11.15 -32.94 9.66
CA LEU A 5 10.35 -33.41 10.80
C LEU A 5 11.06 -33.08 12.13
N ASP A 6 12.37 -33.25 12.17
CA ASP A 6 13.21 -32.98 13.36
C ASP A 6 13.26 -31.47 13.69
N ASN A 7 13.01 -30.60 12.69
CA ASN A 7 13.01 -29.15 12.85
C ASN A 7 11.60 -28.52 12.69
N LEU A 8 10.54 -29.32 12.76
CA LEU A 8 9.16 -28.87 12.57
C LEU A 8 8.78 -27.64 13.45
N PRO A 9 9.17 -27.57 14.74
CA PRO A 9 8.89 -26.39 15.56
C PRO A 9 9.49 -25.10 15.02
N LEU A 10 10.69 -25.17 14.40
CA LEU A 10 11.34 -24.03 13.77
C LEU A 10 10.54 -23.52 12.54
N TYR A 11 10.07 -24.44 11.72
CA TYR A 11 9.24 -24.11 10.56
C TYR A 11 7.90 -23.49 10.96
N ILE A 12 7.23 -24.05 11.97
CA ILE A 12 5.97 -23.51 12.47
C ILE A 12 6.17 -22.10 13.04
N ARG A 13 7.24 -21.88 13.81
CA ARG A 13 7.57 -20.56 14.35
C ARG A 13 7.88 -19.56 13.21
N GLY A 14 8.69 -19.97 12.22
CA GLY A 14 9.00 -19.13 11.06
C GLY A 14 7.77 -18.76 10.25
N PHE A 15 6.88 -19.72 10.01
CA PHE A 15 5.60 -19.48 9.34
C PHE A 15 4.71 -18.51 10.13
N GLY A 16 4.66 -18.65 11.47
CA GLY A 16 3.93 -17.73 12.34
C GLY A 16 4.43 -16.29 12.22
N VAL A 17 5.76 -16.08 12.17
CA VAL A 17 6.36 -14.76 11.96
C VAL A 17 6.01 -14.21 10.58
N THR A 18 6.08 -15.03 9.54
CA THR A 18 5.70 -14.64 8.18
C THR A 18 4.23 -14.22 8.10
N LEU A 19 3.34 -15.00 8.72
CA LEU A 19 1.92 -14.70 8.77
C LEU A 19 1.64 -13.40 9.54
N ALA A 20 2.33 -13.17 10.65
CA ALA A 20 2.23 -11.93 11.41
C ALA A 20 2.71 -10.71 10.58
N LEU A 21 3.84 -10.83 9.89
CA LEU A 21 4.32 -9.79 8.97
C LEU A 21 3.31 -9.50 7.87
N PHE A 22 2.77 -10.55 7.24
CA PHE A 22 1.77 -10.42 6.18
C PHE A 22 0.52 -9.68 6.65
N LEU A 23 -0.04 -10.10 7.80
CA LEU A 23 -1.27 -9.51 8.32
C LEU A 23 -1.07 -8.07 8.79
N ILE A 24 0.01 -7.78 9.51
CA ILE A 24 0.27 -6.43 10.05
C ILE A 24 0.69 -5.47 8.92
N ALA A 25 1.72 -5.82 8.15
CA ALA A 25 2.20 -4.96 7.09
C ALA A 25 1.20 -4.85 5.94
N GLY A 26 0.48 -5.94 5.61
CA GLY A 26 -0.53 -5.95 4.55
C GLY A 26 -1.72 -5.07 4.89
N SER A 27 -2.30 -5.19 6.10
CA SER A 27 -3.40 -4.33 6.52
C SER A 27 -2.98 -2.84 6.58
N ALA A 28 -1.82 -2.56 7.14
CA ALA A 28 -1.27 -1.21 7.16
C ALA A 28 -1.00 -0.66 5.75
N ALA A 29 -0.51 -1.50 4.83
CA ALA A 29 -0.27 -1.12 3.44
C ALA A 29 -1.58 -0.81 2.68
N ILE A 30 -2.66 -1.55 2.94
CA ILE A 30 -3.98 -1.26 2.37
C ILE A 30 -4.48 0.11 2.84
N LEU A 31 -4.37 0.40 4.14
CA LEU A 31 -4.79 1.69 4.69
C LEU A 31 -3.96 2.85 4.12
N LEU A 32 -2.63 2.75 4.20
CA LEU A 32 -1.73 3.78 3.69
C LEU A 32 -1.86 3.94 2.17
N GLY A 33 -1.92 2.85 1.43
CA GLY A 33 -2.08 2.85 -0.02
C GLY A 33 -3.39 3.49 -0.47
N SER A 34 -4.48 3.28 0.29
CA SER A 34 -5.77 3.96 0.03
C SER A 34 -5.66 5.48 0.22
N ILE A 35 -4.96 5.94 1.26
CA ILE A 35 -4.70 7.36 1.49
C ILE A 35 -3.86 7.94 0.33
N VAL A 36 -2.79 7.25 -0.04
CA VAL A 36 -1.91 7.67 -1.15
C VAL A 36 -2.68 7.69 -2.48
N ALA A 37 -3.55 6.71 -2.75
CA ALA A 37 -4.41 6.71 -3.93
C ALA A 37 -5.34 7.94 -3.94
N ALA A 38 -5.99 8.24 -2.82
CA ALA A 38 -6.82 9.43 -2.69
C ALA A 38 -6.04 10.72 -2.96
N MET A 39 -4.79 10.82 -2.47
CA MET A 39 -3.91 11.95 -2.78
C MET A 39 -3.57 12.03 -4.27
N ARG A 40 -3.33 10.89 -4.93
CA ARG A 40 -3.00 10.80 -6.36
C ARG A 40 -4.14 11.27 -7.27
N ILE A 41 -5.40 11.08 -6.87
CA ILE A 41 -6.58 11.52 -7.62
C ILE A 41 -7.13 12.87 -7.15
N SER A 42 -6.51 13.48 -6.13
CA SER A 42 -6.92 14.77 -5.57
C SER A 42 -6.81 15.91 -6.60
N PRO A 43 -7.73 16.88 -6.60
CA PRO A 43 -7.61 18.10 -7.38
C PRO A 43 -6.47 19.01 -6.91
N VAL A 44 -5.98 18.83 -5.66
CA VAL A 44 -4.90 19.62 -5.07
C VAL A 44 -3.55 19.18 -5.62
N ALA A 45 -2.90 20.05 -6.39
CA ALA A 45 -1.64 19.74 -7.08
C ALA A 45 -0.50 19.30 -6.14
N GLY A 46 -0.40 19.92 -4.96
CA GLY A 46 0.62 19.57 -3.96
C GLY A 46 0.46 18.14 -3.43
N LEU A 47 -0.77 17.71 -3.10
CA LEU A 47 -1.05 16.35 -2.64
C LEU A 47 -0.75 15.33 -3.74
N ARG A 48 -1.19 15.61 -4.94
CA ARG A 48 -0.93 14.76 -6.11
C ARG A 48 0.56 14.61 -6.40
N GLY A 49 1.31 15.72 -6.33
CA GLY A 49 2.76 15.72 -6.53
C GLY A 49 3.52 14.93 -5.46
N ALA A 50 3.22 15.18 -4.19
CA ALA A 50 3.84 14.46 -3.08
C ALA A 50 3.60 12.93 -3.17
N ALA A 51 2.35 12.53 -3.44
CA ALA A 51 2.02 11.12 -3.62
C ALA A 51 2.70 10.51 -4.86
N ALA A 52 2.88 11.28 -5.95
CA ALA A 52 3.61 10.84 -7.13
C ALA A 52 5.08 10.55 -6.80
N VAL A 53 5.78 11.51 -6.18
CA VAL A 53 7.19 11.35 -5.78
C VAL A 53 7.36 10.13 -4.89
N TYR A 54 6.49 9.95 -3.88
CA TYR A 54 6.53 8.79 -2.99
C TYR A 54 6.38 7.46 -3.75
N THR A 55 5.35 7.36 -4.59
CA THR A 55 5.09 6.11 -5.32
C THR A 55 6.19 5.80 -6.33
N GLU A 56 6.68 6.78 -7.06
CA GLU A 56 7.74 6.60 -8.05
C GLU A 56 9.07 6.25 -7.39
N ALA A 57 9.45 6.93 -6.31
CA ALA A 57 10.69 6.65 -5.60
C ALA A 57 10.75 5.21 -5.09
N LEU A 58 9.72 4.75 -4.40
CA LEU A 58 9.73 3.39 -3.82
C LEU A 58 9.54 2.29 -4.87
N ARG A 59 8.70 2.49 -5.87
CA ARG A 59 8.49 1.48 -6.94
C ARG A 59 9.72 1.29 -7.82
N ASN A 60 10.53 2.32 -8.00
CA ASN A 60 11.79 2.26 -8.75
C ASN A 60 12.98 1.76 -7.89
N THR A 61 12.76 1.51 -6.60
CA THR A 61 13.76 0.94 -5.69
C THR A 61 13.46 -0.54 -5.45
N PRO A 62 14.44 -1.45 -5.56
CA PRO A 62 14.22 -2.85 -5.22
C PRO A 62 13.78 -3.03 -3.77
N LEU A 63 12.78 -3.90 -3.52
CA LEU A 63 12.28 -4.19 -2.17
C LEU A 63 13.42 -4.58 -1.21
N THR A 64 14.37 -5.37 -1.68
CA THR A 64 15.51 -5.81 -0.88
C THR A 64 16.32 -4.63 -0.32
N LEU A 65 16.55 -3.58 -1.13
CA LEU A 65 17.23 -2.37 -0.67
C LEU A 65 16.43 -1.62 0.39
N VAL A 66 15.11 -1.53 0.18
CA VAL A 66 14.21 -0.91 1.18
C VAL A 66 14.27 -1.69 2.50
N LEU A 67 14.19 -3.02 2.45
CA LEU A 67 14.27 -3.85 3.67
C LEU A 67 15.63 -3.75 4.36
N VAL A 68 16.73 -3.77 3.60
CA VAL A 68 18.10 -3.61 4.16
C VAL A 68 18.20 -2.25 4.88
N PHE A 69 17.69 -1.19 4.28
CA PHE A 69 17.68 0.13 4.92
C PHE A 69 16.89 0.12 6.23
N PHE A 70 15.65 -0.34 6.21
CA PHE A 70 14.79 -0.32 7.40
C PHE A 70 15.24 -1.26 8.50
N VAL A 71 15.77 -2.44 8.16
CA VAL A 71 16.15 -3.47 9.14
C VAL A 71 17.55 -3.26 9.69
N PHE A 72 18.50 -2.80 8.87
CA PHE A 72 19.91 -2.72 9.27
C PHE A 72 20.45 -1.30 9.41
N VAL A 73 19.99 -0.34 8.60
CA VAL A 73 20.51 1.03 8.62
C VAL A 73 19.72 1.92 9.59
N LEU A 74 18.39 1.93 9.46
CA LEU A 74 17.53 2.79 10.27
C LEU A 74 17.69 2.59 11.79
N PRO A 75 17.81 1.35 12.32
CA PRO A 75 18.03 1.13 13.76
C PRO A 75 19.36 1.68 14.30
N GLN A 76 20.32 1.97 13.44
CA GLN A 76 21.59 2.61 13.82
C GLN A 76 21.48 4.13 13.91
N LEU A 77 20.52 4.72 13.21
CA LEU A 77 20.29 6.17 13.12
C LEU A 77 19.20 6.65 14.08
N ALA A 78 18.28 5.76 14.46
CA ALA A 78 17.13 6.05 15.32
C ALA A 78 17.15 5.18 16.60
N PRO A 79 16.34 5.51 17.63
CA PRO A 79 16.20 4.65 18.81
C PRO A 79 15.86 3.23 18.37
N ARG A 80 16.50 2.25 19.00
CA ARG A 80 16.51 0.82 18.64
C ARG A 80 15.10 0.26 18.45
N LEU A 81 14.62 0.24 17.20
CA LEU A 81 13.42 -0.46 16.81
C LEU A 81 13.71 -1.97 16.72
N PRO A 82 12.84 -2.84 17.23
CA PRO A 82 12.95 -4.27 17.01
C PRO A 82 12.96 -4.59 15.50
N TYR A 83 13.77 -5.56 15.08
CA TYR A 83 13.89 -5.96 13.67
C TYR A 83 12.53 -6.25 13.00
N PHE A 84 11.62 -6.90 13.74
CA PHE A 84 10.27 -7.20 13.26
C PHE A 84 9.49 -5.92 12.93
N VAL A 85 9.54 -4.90 13.81
CA VAL A 85 8.86 -3.62 13.59
C VAL A 85 9.46 -2.88 12.40
N SER A 86 10.78 -2.86 12.30
CA SER A 86 11.49 -2.25 11.16
C SER A 86 11.10 -2.91 9.84
N ALA A 87 11.01 -4.24 9.81
CA ALA A 87 10.56 -5.00 8.65
C ALA A 87 9.09 -4.69 8.29
N CYS A 88 8.19 -4.62 9.30
CA CYS A 88 6.80 -4.22 9.09
C CYS A 88 6.69 -2.83 8.47
N VAL A 89 7.46 -1.84 8.96
CA VAL A 89 7.44 -0.48 8.41
C VAL A 89 7.92 -0.46 6.96
N GLY A 90 9.07 -1.09 6.68
CA GLY A 90 9.60 -1.16 5.32
C GLY A 90 8.65 -1.82 4.33
N LEU A 91 8.06 -2.98 4.71
CA LEU A 91 7.06 -3.68 3.90
C LEU A 91 5.80 -2.85 3.70
N THR A 92 5.30 -2.19 4.75
CA THR A 92 4.12 -1.32 4.67
C THR A 92 4.33 -0.20 3.67
N LEU A 93 5.43 0.56 3.82
CA LEU A 93 5.73 1.68 2.95
C LEU A 93 5.91 1.23 1.50
N TYR A 94 6.61 0.14 1.26
CA TYR A 94 6.82 -0.37 -0.09
C TYR A 94 5.51 -0.87 -0.71
N THR A 95 4.78 -1.74 -0.01
CA THR A 95 3.56 -2.37 -0.55
C THR A 95 2.43 -1.36 -0.75
N ALA A 96 2.34 -0.32 0.10
CA ALA A 96 1.35 0.75 -0.03
C ALA A 96 1.43 1.46 -1.39
N THR A 97 2.61 1.53 -2.01
CA THR A 97 2.75 2.14 -3.34
C THR A 97 2.05 1.35 -4.43
N PHE A 98 2.09 0.02 -4.36
CA PHE A 98 1.40 -0.87 -5.30
C PHE A 98 -0.10 -0.86 -5.08
N VAL A 99 -0.55 -0.85 -3.83
CA VAL A 99 -1.98 -0.69 -3.50
C VAL A 99 -2.49 0.65 -4.05
N ALA A 100 -1.74 1.74 -3.86
CA ALA A 100 -2.11 3.05 -4.36
C ALA A 100 -2.26 3.08 -5.88
N GLU A 101 -1.33 2.47 -6.61
CA GLU A 101 -1.38 2.41 -8.06
C GLU A 101 -2.51 1.49 -8.57
N ALA A 102 -2.77 0.35 -7.90
CA ALA A 102 -3.89 -0.52 -8.24
C ALA A 102 -5.23 0.23 -8.10
N LEU A 103 -5.45 0.89 -6.95
CA LEU A 103 -6.65 1.69 -6.73
C LEU A 103 -6.78 2.84 -7.72
N ARG A 104 -5.70 3.56 -8.02
CA ARG A 104 -5.68 4.62 -9.02
C ARG A 104 -6.01 4.09 -10.42
N SER A 105 -5.48 2.92 -10.77
CA SER A 105 -5.80 2.25 -12.03
C SER A 105 -7.28 1.88 -12.12
N GLY A 106 -7.85 1.34 -11.05
CA GLY A 106 -9.29 1.07 -10.98
C GLY A 106 -10.15 2.31 -11.17
N VAL A 107 -9.78 3.43 -10.51
CA VAL A 107 -10.50 4.71 -10.68
C VAL A 107 -10.39 5.22 -12.12
N ASN A 108 -9.22 5.15 -12.72
CA ASN A 108 -9.01 5.57 -14.12
C ASN A 108 -9.70 4.64 -15.13
N GLY A 109 -10.03 3.42 -14.76
CA GLY A 109 -10.79 2.47 -15.56
C GLY A 109 -12.28 2.80 -15.64
N VAL A 110 -12.81 3.61 -14.71
CA VAL A 110 -14.23 4.02 -14.75
C VAL A 110 -14.45 5.02 -15.89
N PRO A 111 -15.41 4.78 -16.80
CA PRO A 111 -15.68 5.71 -17.89
C PRO A 111 -16.03 7.11 -17.39
N ILE A 112 -15.41 8.14 -17.98
CA ILE A 112 -15.57 9.55 -17.59
C ILE A 112 -17.05 9.96 -17.60
N GLY A 113 -17.85 9.44 -18.52
CA GLY A 113 -19.28 9.72 -18.62
C GLY A 113 -20.08 9.36 -17.36
N GLN A 114 -19.60 8.40 -16.54
CA GLN A 114 -20.23 8.07 -15.26
C GLN A 114 -20.09 9.23 -14.25
N ALA A 115 -18.91 9.81 -14.19
CA ALA A 115 -18.64 10.96 -13.32
C ALA A 115 -19.36 12.23 -13.84
N GLU A 116 -19.46 12.41 -15.16
CA GLU A 116 -20.18 13.53 -15.77
C GLU A 116 -21.69 13.41 -15.53
N ALA A 117 -22.28 12.23 -15.70
CA ALA A 117 -23.69 11.98 -15.41
C ALA A 117 -24.01 12.25 -13.93
N ALA A 118 -23.16 11.80 -13.00
CA ALA A 118 -23.34 12.07 -11.59
C ALA A 118 -23.33 13.58 -11.27
N ARG A 119 -22.41 14.32 -11.88
CA ARG A 119 -22.34 15.80 -11.73
C ARG A 119 -23.55 16.51 -12.34
N SER A 120 -24.07 16.03 -13.46
CA SER A 120 -25.30 16.58 -14.08
C SER A 120 -26.51 16.40 -13.19
N LEU A 121 -26.51 15.41 -12.29
CA LEU A 121 -27.51 15.21 -11.24
C LEU A 121 -27.26 16.06 -9.98
N GLY A 122 -26.26 16.97 -10.01
CA GLY A 122 -25.92 17.85 -8.89
C GLY A 122 -25.04 17.22 -7.82
N MET A 123 -24.46 16.03 -8.05
CA MET A 123 -23.58 15.39 -7.08
C MET A 123 -22.24 16.14 -6.97
N GLY A 124 -21.85 16.45 -5.74
CA GLY A 124 -20.52 17.03 -5.46
C GLY A 124 -19.38 16.01 -5.71
N PHE A 125 -18.13 16.50 -5.75
CA PHE A 125 -16.95 15.66 -6.03
C PHE A 125 -16.86 14.44 -5.11
N GLY A 126 -17.02 14.62 -3.79
CA GLY A 126 -16.98 13.52 -2.83
C GLY A 126 -18.09 12.50 -3.03
N GLN A 127 -19.31 12.95 -3.32
CA GLN A 127 -20.45 12.08 -3.60
C GLN A 127 -20.23 11.27 -4.89
N THR A 128 -19.77 11.93 -5.96
CA THR A 128 -19.41 11.27 -7.22
C THR A 128 -18.38 10.19 -7.01
N LEU A 129 -17.30 10.47 -6.23
CA LEU A 129 -16.27 9.48 -5.95
C LEU A 129 -16.79 8.29 -5.13
N THR A 130 -17.48 8.56 -4.02
CA THR A 130 -17.86 7.51 -3.06
C THR A 130 -19.05 6.68 -3.53
N GLN A 131 -20.00 7.27 -4.24
CA GLN A 131 -21.25 6.59 -4.62
C GLN A 131 -21.24 6.04 -6.05
N VAL A 132 -20.40 6.59 -6.94
CA VAL A 132 -20.39 6.20 -8.36
C VAL A 132 -19.05 5.59 -8.75
N VAL A 133 -17.94 6.30 -8.52
CA VAL A 133 -16.63 5.88 -9.04
C VAL A 133 -16.03 4.74 -8.22
N PHE A 134 -15.93 4.85 -6.90
CA PHE A 134 -15.30 3.83 -6.08
C PHE A 134 -15.97 2.46 -6.15
N PRO A 135 -17.32 2.31 -6.09
CA PRO A 135 -17.94 1.00 -6.22
C PRO A 135 -17.64 0.31 -7.56
N GLN A 136 -17.48 1.09 -8.63
CA GLN A 136 -17.08 0.56 -9.94
C GLN A 136 -15.58 0.26 -9.99
N ALA A 137 -14.74 1.16 -9.50
CA ALA A 137 -13.30 1.00 -9.45
C ALA A 137 -12.86 -0.26 -8.69
N PHE A 138 -13.49 -0.54 -7.53
CA PHE A 138 -13.20 -1.75 -6.74
C PHE A 138 -13.55 -3.07 -7.43
N ARG A 139 -14.40 -3.04 -8.43
CA ARG A 139 -14.72 -4.23 -9.24
C ARG A 139 -13.71 -4.45 -10.37
N MET A 140 -12.84 -3.47 -10.64
CA MET A 140 -11.84 -3.49 -11.71
C MET A 140 -10.43 -3.80 -11.19
N VAL A 141 -10.23 -3.83 -9.87
CA VAL A 141 -8.97 -4.17 -9.19
C VAL A 141 -9.04 -5.58 -8.61
#